data_2008fe610b49ad5811846ea5d47526c3
#
_entry.id   2008fe610b49ad5811846ea5d47526c3
#
_cell.length_a   1.000
_cell.length_b   1.000
_cell.length_c   1.000
_cell.angle_alpha   90.00
_cell.angle_beta   90.00
_cell.angle_gamma   90.00
#
_symmetry.space_group_name_H-M   'P 1'
#
loop_
_entity.id
_entity.type
_entity.pdbx_description
1 polymer ?
#
loop_
_entity_poly.entity_id
_entity_poly.type
_entity_poly.pdbx_seq_one_letter_code
_entity_poly.pdbx_strand_id
1 'polypeptide(L)'
;LAEPPSWLTGPVAKRRVLTLSQNLVNGSPQFYIDGMIFDELTFKDVIQVRLGTTEEWVIRNASSTMAGAPANEEHPFHIHVNDFVVVERGDWNPLTNEISNRRPAPLRSYSDTATIPWNTYMRFRTNFADFVGRSVYHCHLLYHEDHGMMGVFDIVDAKGQGAGPGQHLPSHH
;
A
#
# COMPACT_ATOMS: atom_id res chain seq x y z
N LEU A 1 -21.41 0.92 21.75
CA LEU A 1 -20.43 0.62 20.71
C LEU A 1 -19.10 0.34 21.40
N ALA A 2 -18.42 -0.77 21.05
CA ALA A 2 -17.13 -1.09 21.63
C ALA A 2 -16.11 0.02 21.30
N GLU A 3 -15.24 0.34 22.24
CA GLU A 3 -14.14 1.28 21.99
C GLU A 3 -13.20 0.72 20.90
N PRO A 4 -12.65 1.58 20.05
CA PRO A 4 -11.66 1.13 19.07
C PRO A 4 -10.43 0.58 19.79
N PRO A 5 -9.76 -0.44 19.25
CA PRO A 5 -8.57 -1.00 19.86
C PRO A 5 -7.48 0.05 20.02
N SER A 6 -6.69 -0.04 21.09
CA SER A 6 -5.69 0.97 21.47
C SER A 6 -4.65 1.27 20.38
N TRP A 7 -4.32 0.28 19.57
CA TRP A 7 -3.39 0.48 18.46
C TRP A 7 -3.92 1.45 17.38
N LEU A 8 -5.26 1.58 17.29
CA LEU A 8 -5.87 2.46 16.29
C LEU A 8 -5.75 3.94 16.65
N THR A 9 -5.67 4.27 17.92
CA THR A 9 -5.58 5.65 18.44
C THR A 9 -4.23 5.96 19.09
N GLY A 10 -3.44 4.93 19.37
CA GLY A 10 -2.12 5.03 19.99
C GLY A 10 -1.01 5.53 19.06
N PRO A 11 0.22 5.54 19.56
CA PRO A 11 1.38 5.93 18.75
C PRO A 11 1.65 4.91 17.64
N VAL A 12 2.23 5.38 16.53
CA VAL A 12 2.66 4.54 15.41
C VAL A 12 4.19 4.44 15.39
N ALA A 13 4.71 3.26 15.11
CA ALA A 13 6.14 3.01 15.03
C ALA A 13 6.77 3.67 13.79
N LYS A 14 6.03 3.71 12.69
CA LYS A 14 6.48 4.31 11.44
C LYS A 14 5.31 4.83 10.61
N ARG A 15 5.58 5.87 9.83
CA ARG A 15 4.71 6.36 8.77
C ARG A 15 5.34 6.10 7.42
N ARG A 16 4.55 5.58 6.47
CA ARG A 16 4.98 5.33 5.09
C ARG A 16 4.09 6.06 4.12
N VAL A 17 4.66 6.40 2.98
CA VAL A 17 3.93 6.97 1.84
C VAL A 17 4.26 6.11 0.64
N LEU A 18 3.25 5.62 -0.07
CA LEU A 18 3.39 4.92 -1.34
C LEU A 18 2.55 5.65 -2.38
N THR A 19 3.07 5.72 -3.61
CA THR A 19 2.39 6.38 -4.72
C THR A 19 2.14 5.38 -5.84
N LEU A 20 0.88 5.13 -6.13
CA LEU A 20 0.44 4.35 -7.28
C LEU A 20 0.43 5.26 -8.51
N SER A 21 1.00 4.81 -9.60
CA SER A 21 1.06 5.58 -10.85
C SER A 21 1.13 4.67 -12.06
N GLN A 22 0.79 5.22 -13.23
CA GLN A 22 0.87 4.50 -14.50
C GLN A 22 1.34 5.43 -15.62
N ASN A 23 1.94 4.84 -16.64
CA ASN A 23 2.45 5.57 -17.80
C ASN A 23 2.36 4.73 -19.07
N LEU A 24 2.38 5.38 -20.25
CA LEU A 24 2.59 4.70 -21.52
C LEU A 24 4.06 4.76 -21.90
N VAL A 25 4.68 3.59 -22.05
CA VAL A 25 6.05 3.46 -22.55
C VAL A 25 6.01 2.71 -23.87
N ASN A 26 6.41 3.36 -24.96
CA ASN A 26 6.34 2.81 -26.32
C ASN A 26 4.93 2.28 -26.69
N GLY A 27 3.88 2.96 -26.23
CA GLY A 27 2.50 2.59 -26.48
C GLY A 27 1.94 1.47 -25.60
N SER A 28 2.73 0.93 -24.69
CA SER A 28 2.29 -0.08 -23.72
C SER A 28 2.12 0.52 -22.32
N PRO A 29 1.00 0.25 -21.63
CA PRO A 29 0.82 0.73 -20.27
C PRO A 29 1.80 0.04 -19.32
N GLN A 30 2.36 0.81 -18.41
CA GLN A 30 3.20 0.34 -17.31
C GLN A 30 2.68 0.89 -16.00
N PHE A 31 2.78 0.09 -14.94
CA PHE A 31 2.20 0.35 -13.64
C PHE A 31 3.28 0.35 -12.57
N TYR A 32 3.21 1.32 -11.65
CA TYR A 32 4.28 1.57 -10.71
C TYR A 32 3.76 1.74 -9.29
N ILE A 33 4.57 1.31 -8.32
CA ILE A 33 4.50 1.78 -6.94
C ILE A 33 5.82 2.49 -6.64
N ASP A 34 5.74 3.77 -6.25
CA ASP A 34 6.89 4.66 -6.01
C ASP A 34 7.88 4.73 -7.22
N GLY A 35 7.33 4.66 -8.43
CA GLY A 35 8.10 4.73 -9.66
C GLY A 35 8.83 3.43 -10.03
N MET A 36 8.57 2.34 -9.31
CA MET A 36 9.16 1.02 -9.57
C MET A 36 8.11 0.06 -10.11
N ILE A 37 8.54 -0.79 -11.04
CA ILE A 37 7.81 -1.96 -11.52
C ILE A 37 8.35 -3.16 -10.74
N PHE A 38 7.46 -3.95 -10.17
CA PHE A 38 7.86 -5.19 -9.53
C PHE A 38 8.35 -6.22 -10.56
N ASP A 39 9.52 -6.77 -10.30
CA ASP A 39 10.09 -7.90 -11.01
C ASP A 39 10.67 -8.86 -9.96
N GLU A 40 10.15 -10.06 -9.90
CA GLU A 40 10.50 -11.06 -8.89
C GLU A 40 12.02 -11.35 -8.84
N LEU A 41 12.70 -11.28 -9.97
CA LEU A 41 14.13 -11.59 -10.08
C LEU A 41 15.04 -10.43 -9.66
N THR A 42 14.57 -9.20 -9.78
CA THR A 42 15.40 -7.99 -9.60
C THR A 42 14.97 -7.11 -8.45
N PHE A 43 13.79 -7.35 -7.86
CA PHE A 43 13.23 -6.49 -6.82
C PHE A 43 14.07 -6.51 -5.54
N LYS A 44 14.52 -5.32 -5.11
CA LYS A 44 15.41 -5.15 -3.95
C LYS A 44 14.83 -4.28 -2.84
N ASP A 45 13.81 -3.50 -3.16
CA ASP A 45 13.25 -2.50 -2.24
C ASP A 45 12.17 -3.10 -1.33
N VAL A 46 12.60 -3.98 -0.44
CA VAL A 46 11.73 -4.64 0.52
C VAL A 46 11.50 -3.73 1.73
N ILE A 47 10.25 -3.41 2.00
CA ILE A 47 9.87 -2.69 3.21
C ILE A 47 10.06 -3.61 4.42
N GLN A 48 10.83 -3.18 5.41
CA GLN A 48 10.90 -3.89 6.69
C GLN A 48 9.94 -3.30 7.71
N VAL A 49 9.14 -4.18 8.30
CA VAL A 49 8.17 -3.90 9.35
C VAL A 49 8.51 -4.74 10.59
N ARG A 50 8.40 -4.17 11.77
CA ARG A 50 8.67 -4.90 13.01
C ARG A 50 7.40 -5.55 13.56
N LEU A 51 7.47 -6.84 13.87
CA LEU A 51 6.40 -7.55 14.57
C LEU A 51 6.02 -6.86 15.89
N GLY A 52 4.75 -6.84 16.22
CA GLY A 52 4.20 -6.20 17.41
C GLY A 52 4.06 -4.69 17.30
N THR A 53 4.26 -4.11 16.11
CA THR A 53 4.15 -2.66 15.90
C THR A 53 2.93 -2.28 15.06
N THR A 54 2.47 -1.05 15.29
CA THR A 54 1.47 -0.41 14.43
C THR A 54 2.16 0.59 13.52
N GLU A 55 1.86 0.53 12.24
CA GLU A 55 2.29 1.53 11.27
C GLU A 55 1.11 2.29 10.66
N GLU A 56 1.38 3.50 10.20
CA GLU A 56 0.43 4.33 9.46
C GLU A 56 0.94 4.50 8.02
N TRP A 57 0.12 4.07 7.06
CA TRP A 57 0.46 4.13 5.65
C TRP A 57 -0.45 5.11 4.92
N VAL A 58 0.15 5.90 4.04
CA VAL A 58 -0.54 6.82 3.14
C VAL A 58 -0.34 6.31 1.72
N ILE A 59 -1.42 5.92 1.07
CA ILE A 59 -1.39 5.50 -0.32
C ILE A 59 -1.99 6.63 -1.17
N ARG A 60 -1.26 7.05 -2.18
CA ARG A 60 -1.61 8.13 -3.11
C ARG A 60 -1.84 7.58 -4.50
N ASN A 61 -2.77 8.16 -5.25
CA ASN A 61 -3.00 7.81 -6.64
C ASN A 61 -2.67 9.00 -7.55
N ALA A 62 -1.61 8.86 -8.36
CA ALA A 62 -1.08 9.87 -9.30
C ALA A 62 -1.49 9.61 -10.75
N SER A 63 -2.40 8.68 -11.04
CA SER A 63 -2.66 8.19 -12.39
C SER A 63 -3.08 9.26 -13.40
N SER A 64 -3.76 10.31 -12.95
CA SER A 64 -4.22 11.39 -13.86
C SER A 64 -3.11 12.30 -14.41
N THR A 65 -1.89 12.22 -13.85
CA THR A 65 -0.79 13.13 -14.23
C THR A 65 0.24 12.49 -15.13
N MET A 66 0.13 11.19 -15.37
CA MET A 66 1.06 10.46 -16.21
C MET A 66 0.67 10.58 -17.68
N ALA A 67 1.65 10.87 -18.56
CA ALA A 67 1.40 11.04 -19.99
C ALA A 67 0.83 9.75 -20.58
N GLY A 68 -0.35 9.85 -21.20
CA GLY A 68 -1.04 8.72 -21.83
C GLY A 68 -1.76 7.78 -20.87
N ALA A 69 -1.76 8.05 -19.58
CA ALA A 69 -2.58 7.30 -18.64
C ALA A 69 -4.08 7.55 -18.94
N PRO A 70 -4.94 6.53 -18.81
CA PRO A 70 -6.37 6.76 -18.83
C PRO A 70 -6.74 7.79 -17.76
N ALA A 71 -7.53 8.79 -18.15
CA ALA A 71 -8.03 9.76 -17.17
C ALA A 71 -8.93 9.03 -16.16
N ASN A 72 -8.76 9.36 -14.88
CA ASN A 72 -9.65 8.93 -13.80
C ASN A 72 -9.57 7.43 -13.41
N GLU A 73 -8.41 6.81 -13.52
CA GLU A 73 -8.26 5.43 -13.09
C GLU A 73 -8.12 5.31 -11.57
N GLU A 74 -8.92 4.42 -11.00
CA GLU A 74 -8.91 4.09 -9.59
C GLU A 74 -8.05 2.84 -9.36
N HIS A 75 -7.36 2.78 -8.24
CA HIS A 75 -6.59 1.61 -7.85
C HIS A 75 -7.11 1.03 -6.54
N PRO A 76 -7.69 -0.18 -6.53
CA PRO A 76 -7.90 -0.92 -5.29
C PRO A 76 -6.54 -1.38 -4.74
N PHE A 77 -6.12 -0.78 -3.64
CA PHE A 77 -4.91 -1.22 -2.92
C PHE A 77 -5.26 -2.39 -2.02
N HIS A 78 -4.50 -3.46 -2.12
CA HIS A 78 -4.59 -4.65 -1.28
C HIS A 78 -3.27 -4.91 -0.55
N ILE A 79 -3.33 -5.40 0.69
CA ILE A 79 -2.19 -5.87 1.47
C ILE A 79 -2.48 -7.27 2.01
N HIS A 80 -1.54 -8.17 1.80
CA HIS A 80 -1.65 -9.54 2.29
C HIS A 80 -1.36 -9.64 3.79
N VAL A 81 -1.88 -10.69 4.43
CA VAL A 81 -1.71 -11.15 5.81
C VAL A 81 -2.16 -10.18 6.91
N ASN A 82 -2.38 -8.92 6.60
CA ASN A 82 -2.76 -7.91 7.58
C ASN A 82 -3.96 -7.10 7.14
N ASP A 83 -4.99 -7.06 7.97
CA ASP A 83 -6.05 -6.08 7.82
C ASP A 83 -5.57 -4.68 8.21
N PHE A 84 -6.23 -3.68 7.67
CA PHE A 84 -6.04 -2.29 8.04
C PHE A 84 -7.36 -1.59 8.35
N VAL A 85 -7.29 -0.45 9.00
CA VAL A 85 -8.42 0.45 9.20
C VAL A 85 -8.10 1.79 8.58
N VAL A 86 -8.95 2.21 7.65
CA VAL A 86 -8.83 3.55 7.04
C VAL A 86 -9.17 4.59 8.09
N VAL A 87 -8.27 5.54 8.30
CA VAL A 87 -8.43 6.61 9.29
C VAL A 87 -8.72 7.97 8.67
N GLU A 88 -8.31 8.18 7.42
CA GLU A 88 -8.54 9.44 6.70
C GLU A 88 -8.50 9.22 5.19
N ARG A 89 -9.28 10.01 4.46
CA ARG A 89 -9.20 10.17 3.01
C ARG A 89 -9.18 11.66 2.68
N GLY A 90 -8.70 12.02 1.50
CA GLY A 90 -8.73 13.39 1.01
C GLY A 90 -8.23 13.50 -0.41
N ASP A 91 -8.21 14.71 -0.91
CA ASP A 91 -7.67 15.00 -2.23
C ASP A 91 -6.18 15.25 -2.12
N TRP A 92 -5.43 14.84 -3.11
CA TRP A 92 -4.01 15.06 -3.23
C TRP A 92 -3.68 15.48 -4.66
N ASN A 93 -2.99 16.61 -4.77
CA ASN A 93 -2.51 17.10 -6.06
C ASN A 93 -1.07 16.61 -6.27
N PRO A 94 -0.82 15.69 -7.23
CA PRO A 94 0.51 15.14 -7.44
C PRO A 94 1.52 16.15 -8.04
N LEU A 95 1.06 17.25 -8.65
CA LEU A 95 1.94 18.29 -9.21
C LEU A 95 2.46 19.25 -8.14
N THR A 96 1.59 19.64 -7.18
CA THR A 96 1.95 20.58 -6.11
C THR A 96 2.25 19.88 -4.78
N ASN A 97 1.93 18.59 -4.68
CA ASN A 97 1.98 17.78 -3.47
C ASN A 97 1.04 18.30 -2.34
N GLU A 98 0.06 19.09 -2.69
CA GLU A 98 -0.91 19.65 -1.73
C GLU A 98 -2.00 18.63 -1.39
N ILE A 99 -2.39 18.63 -0.13
CA ILE A 99 -3.49 17.85 0.42
C ILE A 99 -4.64 18.78 0.78
N SER A 100 -5.85 18.45 0.33
CA SER A 100 -7.08 19.19 0.61
C SER A 100 -8.23 18.24 0.95
N ASN A 101 -9.38 18.81 1.30
CA ASN A 101 -10.63 18.06 1.54
C ASN A 101 -10.45 16.83 2.45
N ARG A 102 -9.70 16.97 3.53
CA ARG A 102 -9.47 15.89 4.49
C ARG A 102 -10.77 15.45 5.15
N ARG A 103 -11.04 14.17 5.13
CA ARG A 103 -12.23 13.55 5.71
C ARG A 103 -11.82 12.39 6.62
N PRO A 104 -12.01 12.50 7.94
CA PRO A 104 -11.83 11.37 8.83
C PRO A 104 -12.74 10.21 8.40
N ALA A 105 -12.20 9.00 8.40
CA ALA A 105 -12.98 7.80 8.13
C ALA A 105 -13.50 7.19 9.46
N PRO A 106 -14.65 6.52 9.45
CA PRO A 106 -15.12 5.79 10.62
C PRO A 106 -14.13 4.68 11.01
N LEU A 107 -13.64 4.70 12.26
CA LEU A 107 -12.65 3.73 12.78
C LEU A 107 -13.29 2.36 13.09
N ARG A 108 -14.07 1.78 12.17
CA ARG A 108 -14.90 0.62 12.48
C ARG A 108 -14.82 -0.55 11.50
N SER A 109 -14.15 -0.36 10.39
CA SER A 109 -14.12 -1.39 9.35
C SER A 109 -12.69 -1.85 9.11
N TYR A 110 -12.43 -3.09 9.47
CA TYR A 110 -11.25 -3.81 9.03
C TYR A 110 -11.41 -4.14 7.54
N SER A 111 -10.38 -3.96 6.78
CA SER A 111 -10.32 -4.29 5.37
C SER A 111 -8.89 -4.65 5.00
N ASP A 112 -8.73 -5.55 4.07
CA ASP A 112 -7.46 -5.85 3.41
C ASP A 112 -7.33 -5.13 2.06
N THR A 113 -8.45 -4.60 1.56
CA THR A 113 -8.54 -3.93 0.26
C THR A 113 -9.35 -2.64 0.36
N ALA A 114 -8.87 -1.57 -0.30
CA ALA A 114 -9.62 -0.32 -0.40
C ALA A 114 -9.26 0.46 -1.66
N THR A 115 -10.28 0.93 -2.38
CA THR A 115 -10.12 1.72 -3.60
C THR A 115 -9.62 3.13 -3.29
N ILE A 116 -8.67 3.61 -4.11
CA ILE A 116 -8.11 4.95 -4.07
C ILE A 116 -8.41 5.62 -5.41
N PRO A 117 -9.38 6.55 -5.44
CA PRO A 117 -9.67 7.33 -6.63
C PRO A 117 -8.47 8.16 -7.11
N TRP A 118 -8.46 8.51 -8.38
CA TRP A 118 -7.43 9.36 -8.98
C TRP A 118 -7.32 10.71 -8.25
N ASN A 119 -6.09 11.23 -8.13
CA ASN A 119 -5.77 12.48 -7.42
C ASN A 119 -6.29 12.52 -5.98
N THR A 120 -6.37 11.37 -5.33
CA THR A 120 -6.71 11.28 -3.91
C THR A 120 -5.64 10.51 -3.15
N TYR A 121 -5.79 10.51 -1.84
CA TYR A 121 -5.04 9.64 -0.95
C TYR A 121 -5.97 8.95 0.04
N MET A 122 -5.47 7.84 0.55
CA MET A 122 -6.01 7.12 1.68
C MET A 122 -4.92 6.97 2.73
N ARG A 123 -5.28 7.24 4.00
CA ARG A 123 -4.42 6.96 5.15
C ARG A 123 -5.06 5.87 5.99
N PHE A 124 -4.31 4.84 6.27
CA PHE A 124 -4.76 3.73 7.10
C PHE A 124 -3.74 3.38 8.17
N ARG A 125 -4.21 2.65 9.19
CA ARG A 125 -3.36 2.00 10.20
C ARG A 125 -3.50 0.50 10.10
N THR A 126 -2.39 -0.19 10.28
CA THR A 126 -2.33 -1.66 10.37
C THR A 126 -1.45 -2.06 11.54
N ASN A 127 -1.82 -3.15 12.21
CA ASN A 127 -1.07 -3.68 13.34
C ASN A 127 -0.48 -5.04 12.95
N PHE A 128 0.84 -5.14 12.92
CA PHE A 128 1.57 -6.35 12.54
C PHE A 128 1.79 -7.23 13.77
N ALA A 129 0.76 -7.99 14.18
CA ALA A 129 0.71 -8.62 15.49
C ALA A 129 1.21 -10.07 15.56
N ASP A 130 1.03 -10.86 14.50
CA ASP A 130 1.00 -12.32 14.60
C ASP A 130 1.73 -13.10 13.49
N PHE A 131 2.30 -12.42 12.51
CA PHE A 131 2.98 -13.07 11.38
C PHE A 131 4.42 -12.56 11.24
N VAL A 132 5.37 -13.46 11.08
CA VAL A 132 6.76 -13.17 10.71
C VAL A 132 7.03 -13.78 9.35
N GLY A 133 7.48 -12.97 8.39
CA GLY A 133 7.78 -13.47 7.06
C GLY A 133 7.60 -12.42 5.98
N ARG A 134 7.78 -12.87 4.74
CA ARG A 134 7.64 -12.04 3.54
C ARG A 134 6.19 -12.03 3.08
N SER A 135 5.72 -10.85 2.67
CA SER A 135 4.39 -10.64 2.13
C SER A 135 4.39 -9.52 1.09
N VAL A 136 3.26 -9.32 0.42
CA VAL A 136 3.12 -8.35 -0.67
C VAL A 136 1.97 -7.38 -0.41
N TYR A 137 2.03 -6.25 -1.08
CA TYR A 137 0.94 -5.32 -1.29
C TYR A 137 0.89 -4.97 -2.78
N HIS A 138 -0.30 -4.78 -3.33
CA HIS A 138 -0.47 -4.54 -4.76
C HIS A 138 -1.78 -3.83 -5.11
N CYS A 139 -1.91 -3.41 -6.36
CA CYS A 139 -3.19 -3.04 -6.93
C CYS A 139 -3.98 -4.32 -7.25
N HIS A 140 -5.24 -4.41 -6.81
CA HIS A 140 -6.09 -5.58 -7.01
C HIS A 140 -6.84 -5.59 -8.36
N LEU A 141 -6.41 -4.79 -9.33
CA LEU A 141 -6.76 -4.97 -10.73
C LEU A 141 -5.76 -5.95 -11.34
N LEU A 142 -6.21 -7.13 -11.77
CA LEU A 142 -5.34 -8.22 -12.24
C LEU A 142 -4.36 -7.75 -13.32
N TYR A 143 -4.83 -6.96 -14.28
CA TYR A 143 -3.96 -6.42 -15.32
C TYR A 143 -2.83 -5.55 -14.77
N HIS A 144 -3.07 -4.73 -13.74
CA HIS A 144 -2.04 -3.88 -13.11
C HIS A 144 -1.07 -4.70 -12.27
N GLU A 145 -1.58 -5.66 -11.53
CA GLU A 145 -0.82 -6.61 -10.72
C GLU A 145 0.13 -7.42 -11.60
N ASP A 146 -0.37 -8.06 -12.66
CA ASP A 146 0.40 -8.85 -13.62
C ASP A 146 1.48 -8.03 -14.34
N HIS A 147 1.31 -6.71 -14.41
CA HIS A 147 2.27 -5.78 -15.02
C HIS A 147 3.10 -4.99 -14.00
N GLY A 148 3.20 -5.49 -12.77
CA GLY A 148 4.18 -5.05 -11.79
C GLY A 148 3.74 -3.95 -10.83
N MET A 149 2.42 -3.65 -10.69
CA MET A 149 1.94 -2.75 -9.64
C MET A 149 1.88 -3.47 -8.29
N MET A 150 3.04 -3.86 -7.81
CA MET A 150 3.24 -4.66 -6.61
C MET A 150 4.48 -4.21 -5.85
N GLY A 151 4.50 -4.46 -4.55
CA GLY A 151 5.67 -4.30 -3.70
C GLY A 151 5.72 -5.37 -2.61
N VAL A 152 6.87 -5.47 -1.96
CA VAL A 152 7.17 -6.52 -0.98
C VAL A 152 7.47 -5.89 0.37
N PHE A 153 7.04 -6.56 1.43
CA PHE A 153 7.46 -6.24 2.78
C PHE A 153 7.82 -7.49 3.57
N ASP A 154 8.79 -7.34 4.46
CA ASP A 154 9.19 -8.38 5.42
C ASP A 154 8.77 -7.96 6.82
N ILE A 155 7.97 -8.77 7.50
CA ILE A 155 7.70 -8.62 8.91
C ILE A 155 8.80 -9.36 9.67
N VAL A 156 9.60 -8.60 10.43
CA VAL A 156 10.76 -9.12 11.16
C VAL A 156 10.49 -9.14 12.66
N ASP A 157 11.01 -10.15 13.34
CA ASP A 157 10.94 -10.27 14.79
C ASP A 157 11.81 -9.23 15.52
N ALA A 158 11.85 -9.28 16.85
CA ALA A 158 12.65 -8.38 17.67
C ALA A 158 14.18 -8.50 17.41
N LYS A 159 14.63 -9.61 16.81
CA LYS A 159 16.02 -9.84 16.44
C LYS A 159 16.34 -9.39 15.01
N GLY A 160 15.34 -8.89 14.29
CA GLY A 160 15.45 -8.53 12.87
C GLY A 160 15.44 -9.74 11.94
N GLN A 161 15.00 -10.90 12.43
CA GLN A 161 14.87 -12.11 11.62
C GLN A 161 13.51 -12.08 10.93
N GLY A 162 13.53 -12.04 9.61
CA GLY A 162 12.36 -12.19 8.72
C GLY A 162 12.20 -13.63 8.24
N ALA A 163 11.56 -13.77 7.10
CA ALA A 163 11.49 -15.05 6.41
C ALA A 163 12.88 -15.63 6.16
N GLY A 164 13.10 -16.87 6.57
CA GLY A 164 14.32 -17.59 6.23
C GLY A 164 14.51 -17.73 4.72
N PRO A 165 15.74 -17.98 4.24
CA PRO A 165 15.98 -18.22 2.83
C PRO A 165 15.13 -19.41 2.36
N GLY A 166 14.26 -19.19 1.36
CA GLY A 166 13.37 -20.22 0.77
C GLY A 166 11.88 -20.04 1.00
N GLN A 167 11.42 -19.01 1.71
CA GLN A 167 10.00 -18.66 1.66
C GLN A 167 9.71 -17.95 0.32
N HIS A 168 9.05 -18.68 -0.57
CA HIS A 168 8.48 -18.10 -1.79
C HIS A 168 7.40 -17.09 -1.43
N LEU A 169 7.25 -16.07 -2.28
CA LEU A 169 6.07 -15.21 -2.25
C LEU A 169 4.81 -16.10 -2.30
N PRO A 170 3.75 -15.78 -1.56
CA PRO A 170 2.50 -16.51 -1.68
C PRO A 170 2.07 -16.53 -3.16
N SER A 171 1.80 -17.72 -3.68
CA SER A 171 1.31 -17.89 -5.04
C SER A 171 -0.02 -17.15 -5.18
N HIS A 172 -0.10 -16.32 -6.18
CA HIS A 172 -1.33 -15.57 -6.51
C HIS A 172 -2.44 -16.55 -6.91
N HIS A 173 -3.59 -16.42 -6.28
CA HIS A 173 -4.85 -17.05 -6.67
C HIS A 173 -5.93 -15.99 -6.78
#